data_88c7a8014455be291327f42b18346e5d
#
_entry.id   88c7a8014455be291327f42b18346e5d
#
_cell.length_a   1.000
_cell.length_b   1.000
_cell.length_c   1.000
_cell.angle_alpha   90.00
_cell.angle_beta   90.00
_cell.angle_gamma   90.00
#
_symmetry.space_group_name_H-M   'P 1'
#
loop_
_entity.id
_entity.type
_entity.pdbx_description
1 polymer ?
#
loop_
_entity_poly.entity_id
_entity_poly.type
_entity_poly.pdbx_seq_one_letter_code
_entity_poly.pdbx_strand_id
1 'polypeptide(L)'
;AADHAQFFLPETRVGVLPDAGAVRLPRLMPRQLSNEIIFGGRRLSAIEAESWGIVNRVVPLADLMTSARQLAAEICLSAPLSVAAVLELNRTLENVDIQEAMKLMRVNAAYRKAVDSQDAIEGPASFAEKRPPQWQGK
;
A
#
# COMPACT_ATOMS: atom_id res chain seq x y z
N ALA A 1 -1.21 -13.21 1.21
CA ALA A 1 -2.00 -13.98 2.20
C ALA A 1 -1.74 -15.48 2.04
N ALA A 2 -1.99 -16.26 3.11
CA ALA A 2 -2.07 -17.71 2.96
C ALA A 2 -3.35 -18.09 2.18
N ASP A 3 -3.30 -19.18 1.42
CA ASP A 3 -4.37 -19.65 0.54
C ASP A 3 -5.70 -19.94 1.25
N HIS A 4 -5.64 -20.33 2.53
CA HIS A 4 -6.80 -20.61 3.39
C HIS A 4 -7.27 -19.38 4.20
N ALA A 5 -6.63 -18.21 4.07
CA ALA A 5 -7.02 -17.01 4.81
C ALA A 5 -8.42 -16.52 4.41
N GLN A 6 -9.12 -15.94 5.36
CA GLN A 6 -10.43 -15.32 5.16
C GLN A 6 -10.45 -13.91 5.74
N PHE A 7 -11.17 -13.01 5.06
CA PHE A 7 -11.32 -11.61 5.45
C PHE A 7 -12.80 -11.30 5.62
N PHE A 8 -13.19 -10.77 6.77
CA PHE A 8 -14.59 -10.47 7.06
C PHE A 8 -14.73 -9.47 8.21
N LEU A 9 -15.90 -8.85 8.33
CA LEU A 9 -16.29 -7.93 9.39
C LEU A 9 -17.68 -8.38 9.90
N PRO A 10 -17.76 -9.13 11.01
CA PRO A 10 -19.00 -9.68 11.52
C PRO A 10 -19.76 -8.74 12.48
N GLU A 11 -19.23 -7.57 12.79
CA GLU A 11 -19.62 -6.68 13.87
C GLU A 11 -21.11 -6.31 13.79
N THR A 12 -21.62 -5.97 12.60
CA THR A 12 -23.02 -5.59 12.42
C THR A 12 -24.00 -6.70 12.76
N ARG A 13 -23.59 -7.98 12.63
CA ARG A 13 -24.42 -9.14 12.98
C ARG A 13 -24.58 -9.30 14.49
N VAL A 14 -23.71 -8.69 15.28
CA VAL A 14 -23.77 -8.70 16.74
C VAL A 14 -24.17 -7.34 17.32
N GLY A 15 -24.62 -6.41 16.46
CA GLY A 15 -25.18 -5.12 16.88
C GLY A 15 -24.15 -4.04 17.18
N VAL A 16 -22.90 -4.20 16.72
CA VAL A 16 -21.84 -3.18 16.87
C VAL A 16 -21.31 -2.73 15.49
N LEU A 17 -20.62 -1.62 15.47
CA LEU A 17 -20.01 -1.07 14.26
C LEU A 17 -18.60 -1.62 14.05
N PRO A 18 -18.18 -1.86 12.80
CA PRO A 18 -16.80 -2.27 12.47
C PRO A 18 -15.82 -1.09 12.46
N ASP A 19 -16.09 -0.02 13.21
CA ASP A 19 -15.23 1.18 13.39
C ASP A 19 -14.50 1.60 12.11
N ALA A 20 -13.17 1.44 12.08
CA ALA A 20 -12.34 1.79 10.93
C ALA A 20 -12.75 1.06 9.64
N GLY A 21 -13.30 -0.15 9.75
CA GLY A 21 -13.79 -0.92 8.59
C GLY A 21 -14.92 -0.21 7.86
N ALA A 22 -15.86 0.42 8.60
CA ALA A 22 -16.97 1.19 8.00
C ALA A 22 -16.50 2.39 7.16
N VAL A 23 -15.36 2.99 7.54
CA VAL A 23 -14.81 4.16 6.84
C VAL A 23 -13.83 3.76 5.73
N ARG A 24 -12.95 2.79 5.98
CA ARG A 24 -11.86 2.43 5.07
C ARG A 24 -12.29 1.49 3.96
N LEU A 25 -13.10 0.47 4.26
CA LEU A 25 -13.43 -0.58 3.30
C LEU A 25 -14.11 -0.04 2.02
N PRO A 26 -15.11 0.89 2.10
CA PRO A 26 -15.72 1.48 0.91
C PRO A 26 -14.80 2.36 0.05
N ARG A 27 -13.60 2.68 0.55
CA ARG A 27 -12.57 3.43 -0.19
C ARG A 27 -11.56 2.51 -0.89
N LEU A 28 -11.43 1.28 -0.41
CA LEU A 28 -10.47 0.30 -0.93
C LEU A 28 -11.05 -0.63 -1.99
N MET A 29 -12.40 -0.74 -2.07
CA MET A 29 -13.08 -1.66 -2.97
C MET A 29 -14.44 -1.10 -3.42
N PRO A 30 -15.11 -1.73 -4.42
CA PRO A 30 -16.46 -1.35 -4.80
C PRO A 30 -17.41 -1.35 -3.60
N ARG A 31 -18.24 -0.31 -3.49
CA ARG A 31 -19.17 -0.10 -2.38
C ARG A 31 -20.11 -1.28 -2.17
N GLN A 32 -20.55 -1.91 -3.25
CA GLN A 32 -21.44 -3.08 -3.18
C GLN A 32 -20.78 -4.24 -2.45
N LEU A 33 -19.50 -4.52 -2.76
CA LEU A 33 -18.74 -5.57 -2.09
C LEU A 33 -18.47 -5.23 -0.62
N SER A 34 -18.07 -3.98 -0.33
CA SER A 34 -17.88 -3.53 1.05
C SER A 34 -19.17 -3.65 1.89
N ASN A 35 -20.33 -3.33 1.29
CA ASN A 35 -21.64 -3.46 1.95
C ASN A 35 -22.00 -4.93 2.21
N GLU A 36 -21.70 -5.85 1.28
CA GLU A 36 -21.90 -7.29 1.52
C GLU A 36 -21.04 -7.79 2.69
N ILE A 37 -19.81 -7.32 2.79
CA ILE A 37 -18.91 -7.67 3.90
C ILE A 37 -19.43 -7.08 5.21
N ILE A 38 -19.71 -5.78 5.24
CA ILE A 38 -20.10 -5.06 6.45
C ILE A 38 -21.49 -5.43 6.92
N PHE A 39 -22.51 -5.42 6.03
CA PHE A 39 -23.90 -5.66 6.42
C PHE A 39 -24.26 -7.15 6.42
N GLY A 40 -23.75 -7.87 5.41
CA GLY A 40 -24.00 -9.30 5.23
C GLY A 40 -23.06 -10.21 6.02
N GLY A 41 -21.96 -9.68 6.57
CA GLY A 41 -20.91 -10.49 7.19
C GLY A 41 -20.28 -11.49 6.21
N ARG A 42 -20.24 -11.13 4.91
CA ARG A 42 -19.61 -11.96 3.88
C ARG A 42 -18.15 -12.19 4.21
N ARG A 43 -17.72 -13.43 4.05
CA ARG A 43 -16.31 -13.81 4.14
C ARG A 43 -15.73 -13.84 2.74
N LEU A 44 -14.62 -13.13 2.53
CA LEU A 44 -13.81 -13.25 1.32
C LEU A 44 -12.75 -14.32 1.53
N SER A 45 -12.59 -15.21 0.57
CA SER A 45 -11.41 -16.08 0.48
C SER A 45 -10.16 -15.26 0.14
N ALA A 46 -8.98 -15.86 0.32
CA ALA A 46 -7.72 -15.23 -0.07
C ALA A 46 -7.70 -14.88 -1.58
N ILE A 47 -8.19 -15.79 -2.44
CA ILE A 47 -8.25 -15.59 -3.89
C ILE A 47 -9.18 -14.43 -4.25
N GLU A 48 -10.36 -14.32 -3.63
CA GLU A 48 -11.24 -13.18 -3.83
C GLU A 48 -10.57 -11.87 -3.37
N ALA A 49 -9.89 -11.88 -2.21
CA ALA A 49 -9.17 -10.73 -1.70
C ALA A 49 -8.04 -10.28 -2.64
N GLU A 50 -7.34 -11.21 -3.29
CA GLU A 50 -6.36 -10.92 -4.32
C GLU A 50 -7.02 -10.31 -5.57
N SER A 51 -8.10 -10.90 -6.05
CA SER A 51 -8.83 -10.39 -7.23
C SER A 51 -9.38 -8.97 -7.06
N TRP A 52 -9.66 -8.56 -5.83
CA TRP A 52 -10.10 -7.21 -5.48
C TRP A 52 -8.97 -6.26 -5.05
N GLY A 53 -7.71 -6.72 -5.08
CA GLY A 53 -6.54 -5.91 -4.72
C GLY A 53 -6.39 -5.63 -3.23
N ILE A 54 -7.05 -6.41 -2.37
CA ILE A 54 -6.91 -6.31 -0.91
C ILE A 54 -5.58 -6.92 -0.44
N VAL A 55 -5.15 -7.98 -1.11
CA VAL A 55 -3.84 -8.61 -0.91
C VAL A 55 -3.07 -8.67 -2.22
N ASN A 56 -1.76 -8.62 -2.15
CA ASN A 56 -0.90 -8.61 -3.33
C ASN A 56 -0.72 -10.00 -3.97
N ARG A 57 -0.68 -11.05 -3.14
CA ARG A 57 -0.37 -12.43 -3.57
C ARG A 57 -1.03 -13.44 -2.64
N VAL A 58 -1.45 -14.56 -3.20
CA VAL A 58 -1.92 -15.72 -2.44
C VAL A 58 -0.95 -16.86 -2.64
N VAL A 59 -0.49 -17.47 -1.55
CA VAL A 59 0.51 -18.54 -1.55
C VAL A 59 0.16 -19.59 -0.50
N PRO A 60 0.65 -20.83 -0.59
CA PRO A 60 0.56 -21.81 0.49
C PRO A 60 1.12 -21.24 1.80
N LEU A 61 0.56 -21.63 2.94
CA LEU A 61 0.98 -21.13 4.25
C LEU A 61 2.50 -21.29 4.47
N ALA A 62 3.08 -22.41 4.04
CA ALA A 62 4.51 -22.67 4.16
C ALA A 62 5.38 -21.60 3.46
N ASP A 63 4.87 -21.00 2.39
CA ASP A 63 5.59 -20.03 1.55
C ASP A 63 5.29 -18.57 1.93
N LEU A 64 4.35 -18.33 2.86
CA LEU A 64 3.87 -16.99 3.19
C LEU A 64 4.99 -16.03 3.57
N MET A 65 5.84 -16.44 4.52
CA MET A 65 6.94 -15.59 5.00
C MET A 65 8.04 -15.41 3.95
N THR A 66 8.30 -16.43 3.15
CA THR A 66 9.27 -16.36 2.04
C THR A 66 8.79 -15.36 0.99
N SER A 67 7.53 -15.44 0.57
CA SER A 67 6.92 -14.51 -0.38
C SER A 67 6.88 -13.07 0.16
N ALA A 68 6.54 -12.89 1.44
CA ALA A 68 6.52 -11.57 2.06
C ALA A 68 7.92 -10.93 2.12
N ARG A 69 8.93 -11.71 2.50
CA ARG A 69 10.33 -11.25 2.53
C ARG A 69 10.87 -10.94 1.14
N GLN A 70 10.47 -11.71 0.13
CA GLN A 70 10.84 -11.44 -1.25
C GLN A 70 10.28 -10.09 -1.71
N LEU A 71 8.98 -9.82 -1.47
CA LEU A 71 8.38 -8.52 -1.79
C LEU A 71 9.06 -7.37 -1.03
N ALA A 72 9.38 -7.56 0.24
CA ALA A 72 10.11 -6.58 1.03
C ALA A 72 11.52 -6.32 0.46
N ALA A 73 12.23 -7.37 0.02
CA ALA A 73 13.54 -7.24 -0.61
C ALA A 73 13.45 -6.49 -1.95
N GLU A 74 12.42 -6.75 -2.76
CA GLU A 74 12.14 -6.00 -4.00
C GLU A 74 11.93 -4.50 -3.71
N ILE A 75 11.16 -4.16 -2.65
CA ILE A 75 10.97 -2.77 -2.21
C ILE A 75 12.29 -2.14 -1.75
N CYS A 76 13.13 -2.89 -1.06
CA CYS A 76 14.43 -2.41 -0.58
C CYS A 76 15.45 -2.11 -1.71
N LEU A 77 15.19 -2.51 -2.94
CA LEU A 77 15.96 -2.08 -4.11
C LEU A 77 15.68 -0.62 -4.51
N SER A 78 14.63 -0.01 -3.98
CA SER A 78 14.25 1.37 -4.27
C SER A 78 14.95 2.36 -3.34
N ALA A 79 15.11 3.61 -3.80
CA ALA A 79 15.68 4.70 -2.99
C ALA A 79 14.86 4.91 -1.70
N PRO A 80 15.45 4.80 -0.51
CA PRO A 80 14.70 4.77 0.75
C PRO A 80 13.96 6.07 1.04
N LEU A 81 14.53 7.23 0.70
CA LEU A 81 13.86 8.52 0.86
C LEU A 81 12.66 8.66 -0.07
N SER A 82 12.73 8.12 -1.29
CA SER A 82 11.61 8.13 -2.23
C SER A 82 10.47 7.25 -1.74
N VAL A 83 10.77 6.06 -1.22
CA VAL A 83 9.76 5.18 -0.61
C VAL A 83 9.08 5.86 0.58
N ALA A 84 9.87 6.46 1.49
CA ALA A 84 9.34 7.19 2.63
C ALA A 84 8.47 8.38 2.22
N ALA A 85 8.88 9.14 1.18
CA ALA A 85 8.09 10.25 0.66
C ALA A 85 6.76 9.79 0.06
N VAL A 86 6.74 8.71 -0.73
CA VAL A 86 5.49 8.15 -1.30
C VAL A 86 4.54 7.70 -0.18
N LEU A 87 5.05 7.01 0.84
CA LEU A 87 4.23 6.59 1.98
C LEU A 87 3.62 7.79 2.73
N GLU A 88 4.40 8.85 2.95
CA GLU A 88 3.91 10.07 3.60
C GLU A 88 2.86 10.79 2.73
N LEU A 89 3.09 10.92 1.43
CA LEU A 89 2.13 11.54 0.50
C LEU A 89 0.83 10.74 0.44
N ASN A 90 0.89 9.42 0.34
CA ASN A 90 -0.29 8.56 0.34
C ASN A 90 -1.12 8.77 1.62
N ARG A 91 -0.45 8.85 2.79
CA ARG A 91 -1.12 9.04 4.08
C ARG A 91 -1.75 10.42 4.22
N THR A 92 -1.07 11.47 3.76
CA THR A 92 -1.48 12.87 4.00
C THR A 92 -2.41 13.43 2.93
N LEU A 93 -2.33 12.90 1.69
CA LEU A 93 -3.07 13.44 0.54
C LEU A 93 -4.21 12.52 0.06
N GLU A 94 -4.48 11.40 0.73
CA GLU A 94 -5.49 10.40 0.34
C GLU A 94 -6.89 10.99 0.07
N ASN A 95 -7.29 12.02 0.84
CA ASN A 95 -8.62 12.62 0.76
C ASN A 95 -8.60 14.07 0.24
N VAL A 96 -7.50 14.47 -0.38
CA VAL A 96 -7.34 15.82 -0.94
C VAL A 96 -7.69 15.80 -2.43
N ASP A 97 -8.35 16.85 -2.94
CA ASP A 97 -8.58 17.01 -4.37
C ASP A 97 -7.24 16.95 -5.14
N ILE A 98 -7.26 16.31 -6.32
CA ILE A 98 -6.03 16.06 -7.08
C ILE A 98 -5.25 17.33 -7.45
N GLN A 99 -5.95 18.42 -7.77
CA GLN A 99 -5.30 19.69 -8.13
C GLN A 99 -4.57 20.29 -6.91
N GLU A 100 -5.21 20.21 -5.74
CA GLU A 100 -4.62 20.68 -4.49
C GLU A 100 -3.54 19.73 -4.00
N ALA A 101 -3.74 18.41 -4.11
CA ALA A 101 -2.74 17.40 -3.76
C ALA A 101 -1.43 17.60 -4.54
N MET A 102 -1.49 17.94 -5.83
CA MET A 102 -0.30 18.22 -6.66
C MET A 102 0.48 19.45 -6.19
N LYS A 103 -0.21 20.46 -5.64
CA LYS A 103 0.45 21.63 -5.05
C LYS A 103 1.09 21.30 -3.71
N LEU A 104 0.32 20.64 -2.82
CA LEU A 104 0.77 20.24 -1.49
C LEU A 104 1.95 19.25 -1.55
N MET A 105 1.96 18.34 -2.51
CA MET A 105 3.08 17.42 -2.75
C MET A 105 4.40 18.18 -2.90
N ARG A 106 4.44 19.24 -3.71
CA ARG A 106 5.67 19.99 -4.01
C ARG A 106 6.26 20.73 -2.80
N VAL A 107 5.44 21.04 -1.80
CA VAL A 107 5.86 21.70 -0.56
C VAL A 107 5.99 20.75 0.62
N ASN A 108 5.62 19.46 0.43
CA ASN A 108 5.74 18.45 1.46
C ASN A 108 7.22 18.20 1.81
N ALA A 109 7.54 18.16 3.11
CA ALA A 109 8.92 18.03 3.59
C ALA A 109 9.58 16.70 3.17
N ALA A 110 8.84 15.57 3.20
CA ALA A 110 9.37 14.27 2.79
C ALA A 110 9.66 14.25 1.28
N TYR A 111 8.76 14.83 0.46
CA TYR A 111 8.98 14.99 -0.98
C TYR A 111 10.23 15.81 -1.26
N ARG A 112 10.36 16.98 -0.62
CA ARG A 112 11.54 17.87 -0.78
C ARG A 112 12.81 17.14 -0.39
N LYS A 113 12.81 16.47 0.77
CA LYS A 113 13.97 15.67 1.22
C LYS A 113 14.37 14.61 0.19
N ALA A 114 13.40 13.95 -0.46
CA ALA A 114 13.71 12.93 -1.46
C ALA A 114 14.29 13.53 -2.75
N VAL A 115 13.67 14.59 -3.29
CA VAL A 115 14.13 15.19 -4.56
C VAL A 115 15.43 15.97 -4.44
N ASP A 116 15.76 16.49 -3.26
CA ASP A 116 16.99 17.22 -2.99
C ASP A 116 18.13 16.30 -2.48
N SER A 117 17.91 14.96 -2.44
CA SER A 117 18.85 13.97 -1.90
C SER A 117 19.96 13.58 -2.89
N GLN A 118 21.03 12.98 -2.36
CA GLN A 118 22.06 12.33 -3.19
C GLN A 118 21.50 11.15 -4.00
N ASP A 119 20.50 10.46 -3.46
CA ASP A 119 19.83 9.36 -4.15
C ASP A 119 19.05 9.83 -5.40
N ALA A 120 18.56 11.08 -5.41
CA ALA A 120 17.91 11.68 -6.58
C ALA A 120 18.90 11.97 -7.73
N ILE A 121 20.19 12.09 -7.42
CA ILE A 121 21.28 12.22 -8.41
C ILE A 121 21.76 10.84 -8.85
N GLU A 122 21.95 9.93 -7.89
CA GLU A 122 22.44 8.57 -8.12
C GLU A 122 21.50 7.77 -9.04
N GLY A 123 20.19 7.87 -8.86
CA GLY A 123 19.22 7.12 -9.64
C GLY A 123 19.37 7.32 -11.15
N PRO A 124 19.24 8.53 -11.68
CA PRO A 124 19.47 8.82 -13.10
C PRO A 124 20.87 8.46 -13.58
N ALA A 125 21.91 8.68 -12.77
CA ALA A 125 23.29 8.37 -13.12
C ALA A 125 23.50 6.86 -13.29
N SER A 126 23.10 6.07 -12.30
CA SER A 126 23.19 4.60 -12.35
C SER A 126 22.42 4.00 -13.53
N PHE A 127 21.24 4.57 -13.83
CA PHE A 127 20.42 4.15 -14.97
C PHE A 127 21.14 4.43 -16.31
N ALA A 128 21.72 5.63 -16.48
CA ALA A 128 22.47 5.99 -17.69
C ALA A 128 23.72 5.10 -17.87
N GLU A 129 24.40 4.78 -16.78
CA GLU A 129 25.59 3.93 -16.73
C GLU A 129 25.28 2.42 -16.78
N LYS A 130 23.99 2.01 -16.75
CA LYS A 130 23.52 0.63 -16.73
C LYS A 130 24.13 -0.22 -15.60
N ARG A 131 24.27 0.37 -14.43
CA ARG A 131 24.74 -0.28 -13.20
C ARG A 131 23.68 -0.25 -12.10
N PRO A 132 23.76 -1.13 -11.11
CA PRO A 132 22.93 -1.04 -9.91
C PRO A 132 23.17 0.28 -9.18
N PRO A 133 22.09 0.93 -8.65
CA PRO A 133 22.23 2.14 -7.85
C PRO A 133 22.82 1.84 -6.46
N GLN A 134 23.44 2.84 -5.87
CA GLN A 134 24.00 2.78 -4.51
C GLN A 134 23.32 3.82 -3.64
N TRP A 135 22.18 3.43 -3.05
CA TRP A 135 21.39 4.33 -2.23
C TRP A 135 22.09 4.66 -0.90
N GLN A 136 22.09 5.93 -0.53
CA GLN A 136 22.70 6.43 0.70
C GLN A 136 21.67 6.89 1.74
N GLY A 137 20.43 7.17 1.34
CA GLY A 137 19.37 7.65 2.22
C GLY A 137 19.57 9.08 2.74
N LYS A 138 20.33 9.92 2.02
CA LYS A 138 20.68 11.28 2.42
C LYS A 138 20.77 12.23 1.25
#